data_98547748b686bd2e00e27cdff5e39ff1
#
_entry.id   98547748b686bd2e00e27cdff5e39ff1
#
_cell.length_a   1.000
_cell.length_b   1.000
_cell.length_c   1.000
_cell.angle_alpha   90.00
_cell.angle_beta   90.00
_cell.angle_gamma   90.00
#
_symmetry.space_group_name_H-M   'P 1'
#
loop_
_entity.id
_entity.type
_entity.pdbx_description
1 polymer ?
#
loop_
_entity_poly.entity_id
_entity_poly.type
_entity_poly.pdbx_seq_one_letter_code
_entity_poly.pdbx_strand_id
1 'polypeptide(L)'
;MKRILAILSFPALLYSCSDTKAPHANSSGTLDSLFSSYWEERLQLFPLEATGIGDNRYNDKLTITIAQSFRDSLSRFYQRYEDLATGIDTAGLLPDQKISRSLFLHEMKMNLEGLQHPTHLMPITQFWSFTLELPQLGSGTGNHPFKSVADYDNWLKRLSAVPAWADTAINNMRNGIKFGWILPKSLVVKILPQLRDVVVANDTSSIFYGPIRILPDSFSAREKARLTTAYKNAIQNIVNPTYVKLHHFFEKEYLPHSRTSSGIIGVPGGLDYYNYCIRYWTTTDLHPDTIYNIGLREVARMEAEMNKIKEQVGFTGTLQQFFKHISEDRKFFPFTQPQQVIDSFWNIKKQEDPQLKKLFNNTPKTQFTIRQTEAFRAASASAEYNQGSEDGTRPGIFYVPIIDPTKYNCVAMATLFLHEAIPGHHYQISLQQENKGLPAFRRFLWYGAYGEGWAHYSETLGKDLGLYDDPYQHFGHLSDGIHRAIRLVVDIGMHYKNMSREEAIRYMMTHELISEGEATAEIERYMAIPGQALSYKIGQMAISAERKHYAELLGNKFSIASFHDEVLKDGCVPLSVLKDKLETWSKKQQ
;
A
#
# COMPACT_ATOMS: atom_id res chain seq x y z
N MET A 1 -87.42 27.37 35.92
CA MET A 1 -86.02 27.12 35.60
C MET A 1 -85.89 25.63 35.31
N LYS A 2 -85.97 25.23 34.05
CA LYS A 2 -85.96 23.83 33.62
C LYS A 2 -84.70 23.69 32.74
N ARG A 3 -83.76 22.82 33.17
CA ARG A 3 -82.57 22.44 32.37
C ARG A 3 -83.01 21.31 31.42
N ILE A 4 -82.76 21.52 30.12
CA ILE A 4 -82.98 20.51 29.08
C ILE A 4 -81.61 19.86 28.83
N LEU A 5 -81.58 18.53 29.01
CA LEU A 5 -80.43 17.67 28.73
C LEU A 5 -80.55 17.19 27.26
N ALA A 6 -79.60 17.57 26.40
CA ALA A 6 -79.51 17.06 25.02
C ALA A 6 -78.57 15.87 25.02
N ILE A 7 -79.03 14.71 24.63
CA ILE A 7 -78.27 13.46 24.44
C ILE A 7 -77.74 13.50 22.97
N LEU A 8 -76.43 13.63 22.80
CA LEU A 8 -75.75 13.48 21.50
C LEU A 8 -75.31 12.01 21.37
N SER A 9 -75.93 11.30 20.48
CA SER A 9 -75.49 9.97 20.02
C SER A 9 -74.36 10.09 19.02
N PHE A 10 -73.15 9.57 19.36
CA PHE A 10 -72.04 9.41 18.47
C PHE A 10 -72.09 8.07 17.73
N PRO A 11 -71.98 8.02 16.40
CA PRO A 11 -71.84 6.75 15.73
C PRO A 11 -70.35 6.29 15.83
N ALA A 12 -70.13 5.08 16.32
CA ALA A 12 -68.81 4.41 16.34
C ALA A 12 -68.41 4.06 14.91
N LEU A 13 -67.46 4.79 14.36
CA LEU A 13 -66.76 4.43 13.15
C LEU A 13 -65.71 3.37 13.53
N LEU A 14 -65.93 2.13 13.11
CA LEU A 14 -64.93 1.05 13.12
C LEU A 14 -63.84 1.40 12.09
N TYR A 15 -62.71 1.90 12.56
CA TYR A 15 -61.49 1.97 11.76
C TYR A 15 -60.93 0.56 11.63
N SER A 16 -61.06 -0.01 10.43
CA SER A 16 -60.30 -1.17 9.99
C SER A 16 -58.83 -0.74 9.87
N CYS A 17 -57.97 -1.22 10.77
CA CYS A 17 -56.53 -1.14 10.58
C CYS A 17 -56.17 -2.06 9.41
N SER A 18 -56.07 -1.51 8.21
CA SER A 18 -55.30 -2.13 7.16
C SER A 18 -53.83 -1.87 7.51
N ASP A 19 -53.08 -2.93 7.78
CA ASP A 19 -51.62 -2.93 7.82
C ASP A 19 -51.10 -2.48 6.42
N THR A 20 -51.03 -1.19 6.18
CA THR A 20 -50.23 -0.64 5.14
C THR A 20 -48.77 -0.81 5.59
N LYS A 21 -48.13 -1.91 5.16
CA LYS A 21 -46.69 -2.00 5.16
C LYS A 21 -46.17 -0.68 4.59
N ALA A 22 -45.42 0.08 5.40
CA ALA A 22 -44.68 1.26 4.92
C ALA A 22 -43.93 0.85 3.65
N PRO A 23 -43.89 1.68 2.60
CA PRO A 23 -43.14 1.35 1.41
C PRO A 23 -41.72 1.07 1.87
N HIS A 24 -41.19 -0.11 1.58
CA HIS A 24 -39.80 -0.46 1.83
C HIS A 24 -38.96 0.66 1.19
N ALA A 25 -38.31 1.47 2.00
CA ALA A 25 -37.35 2.44 1.51
C ALA A 25 -36.44 1.67 0.56
N ASN A 26 -36.13 2.22 -0.61
CA ASN A 26 -35.27 1.59 -1.61
C ASN A 26 -33.86 1.42 -1.02
N SER A 27 -33.65 0.34 -0.29
CA SER A 27 -32.43 0.02 0.45
C SER A 27 -31.18 0.10 -0.45
N SER A 28 -31.35 -0.24 -1.74
CA SER A 28 -30.29 -0.16 -2.76
C SER A 28 -29.87 1.29 -2.99
N GLY A 29 -30.80 2.19 -3.32
CA GLY A 29 -30.47 3.61 -3.55
C GLY A 29 -29.96 4.31 -2.29
N THR A 30 -30.41 3.88 -1.10
CA THR A 30 -29.92 4.40 0.18
C THR A 30 -28.47 4.00 0.42
N LEU A 31 -28.08 2.74 0.11
CA LEU A 31 -26.72 2.25 0.27
C LEU A 31 -25.75 2.95 -0.70
N ASP A 32 -26.14 3.12 -1.96
CA ASP A 32 -25.31 3.78 -2.97
C ASP A 32 -25.10 5.27 -2.62
N SER A 33 -26.15 5.94 -2.11
CA SER A 33 -26.04 7.32 -1.62
C SER A 33 -25.12 7.43 -0.40
N LEU A 34 -25.17 6.44 0.52
CA LEU A 34 -24.28 6.39 1.69
C LEU A 34 -22.82 6.27 1.25
N PHE A 35 -22.49 5.36 0.32
CA PHE A 35 -21.14 5.19 -0.19
C PHE A 35 -20.61 6.44 -0.90
N SER A 36 -21.47 7.10 -1.68
CA SER A 36 -21.11 8.35 -2.37
C SER A 36 -20.83 9.46 -1.38
N SER A 37 -21.67 9.64 -0.35
CA SER A 37 -21.47 10.64 0.70
C SER A 37 -20.20 10.38 1.51
N TYR A 38 -19.98 9.11 1.90
CA TYR A 38 -18.76 8.70 2.59
C TYR A 38 -17.51 9.07 1.79
N TRP A 39 -17.50 8.75 0.50
CA TRP A 39 -16.34 8.99 -0.37
C TRP A 39 -16.04 10.47 -0.52
N GLU A 40 -17.05 11.30 -0.77
CA GLU A 40 -16.89 12.75 -0.87
C GLU A 40 -16.37 13.37 0.44
N GLU A 41 -16.91 12.98 1.59
CA GLU A 41 -16.43 13.46 2.89
C GLU A 41 -15.01 12.96 3.18
N ARG A 42 -14.69 11.70 2.83
CA ARG A 42 -13.36 11.14 2.99
C ARG A 42 -12.31 11.94 2.23
N LEU A 43 -12.57 12.26 0.95
CA LEU A 43 -11.62 13.05 0.14
C LEU A 43 -11.40 14.47 0.69
N GLN A 44 -12.39 15.05 1.36
CA GLN A 44 -12.22 16.32 2.08
C GLN A 44 -11.35 16.19 3.32
N LEU A 45 -11.49 15.08 4.07
CA LEU A 45 -10.70 14.79 5.25
C LEU A 45 -9.24 14.44 4.89
N PHE A 46 -9.02 13.80 3.75
CA PHE A 46 -7.73 13.31 3.27
C PHE A 46 -7.32 13.92 1.92
N PRO A 47 -6.95 15.22 1.87
CA PRO A 47 -6.61 15.91 0.63
C PRO A 47 -5.45 15.29 -0.17
N LEU A 48 -4.51 14.61 0.51
CA LEU A 48 -3.40 13.92 -0.15
C LEU A 48 -3.88 12.65 -0.87
N GLU A 49 -4.84 11.93 -0.29
CA GLU A 49 -5.50 10.78 -0.94
C GLU A 49 -6.23 11.26 -2.21
N ALA A 50 -6.98 12.36 -2.13
CA ALA A 50 -7.62 12.97 -3.30
C ALA A 50 -6.60 13.30 -4.40
N THR A 51 -5.50 13.96 -4.05
CA THR A 51 -4.40 14.24 -5.00
C THR A 51 -3.83 12.94 -5.62
N GLY A 52 -3.68 11.88 -4.82
CA GLY A 52 -3.15 10.58 -5.25
C GLY A 52 -3.99 9.93 -6.36
N ILE A 53 -5.30 9.98 -6.24
CA ILE A 53 -6.24 9.44 -7.25
C ILE A 53 -6.50 10.39 -8.42
N GLY A 54 -5.93 11.61 -8.41
CA GLY A 54 -6.10 12.62 -9.46
C GLY A 54 -7.24 13.60 -9.23
N ASP A 55 -7.91 13.59 -8.06
CA ASP A 55 -8.91 14.59 -7.68
C ASP A 55 -8.21 15.85 -7.16
N ASN A 56 -8.18 16.89 -7.99
CA ASN A 56 -7.44 18.13 -7.74
C ASN A 56 -8.20 19.17 -6.89
N ARG A 57 -9.45 18.89 -6.47
CA ARG A 57 -10.30 19.83 -5.73
C ARG A 57 -9.72 20.33 -4.41
N TYR A 58 -8.83 19.55 -3.81
CA TYR A 58 -8.27 19.80 -2.48
C TYR A 58 -6.74 20.00 -2.49
N ASN A 59 -6.15 20.30 -3.65
CA ASN A 59 -4.70 20.43 -3.80
C ASN A 59 -4.09 21.61 -3.04
N ASP A 60 -4.91 22.55 -2.57
CA ASP A 60 -4.49 23.67 -1.72
C ASP A 60 -4.49 23.34 -0.21
N LYS A 61 -4.94 22.13 0.20
CA LYS A 61 -5.14 21.76 1.59
C LYS A 61 -4.12 20.72 2.07
N LEU A 62 -3.73 20.83 3.33
CA LEU A 62 -3.00 19.83 4.09
C LEU A 62 -3.71 19.62 5.43
N THR A 63 -4.28 18.45 5.64
CA THR A 63 -4.87 18.07 6.92
C THR A 63 -3.80 17.55 7.87
N ILE A 64 -3.81 18.01 9.12
CA ILE A 64 -2.90 17.51 10.17
C ILE A 64 -3.52 16.25 10.79
N THR A 65 -3.42 15.13 10.09
CA THR A 65 -4.07 13.86 10.42
C THR A 65 -3.61 13.26 11.76
N ILE A 66 -2.46 13.69 12.24
CA ILE A 66 -1.87 13.25 13.51
C ILE A 66 -2.34 14.07 14.71
N ALA A 67 -3.13 15.15 14.51
CA ALA A 67 -3.68 15.95 15.60
C ALA A 67 -4.77 15.17 16.35
N GLN A 68 -4.80 15.24 17.68
CA GLN A 68 -5.82 14.57 18.49
C GLN A 68 -7.24 14.98 18.11
N SER A 69 -7.48 16.28 17.88
CA SER A 69 -8.78 16.80 17.45
C SER A 69 -9.25 16.22 16.11
N PHE A 70 -8.32 15.96 15.18
CA PHE A 70 -8.64 15.28 13.93
C PHE A 70 -8.98 13.82 14.17
N ARG A 71 -8.20 13.10 14.98
CA ARG A 71 -8.46 11.70 15.36
C ARG A 71 -9.84 11.54 16.01
N ASP A 72 -10.22 12.47 16.90
CA ASP A 72 -11.55 12.49 17.54
C ASP A 72 -12.67 12.71 16.51
N SER A 73 -12.43 13.58 15.53
CA SER A 73 -13.37 13.83 14.43
C SER A 73 -13.48 12.64 13.49
N LEU A 74 -12.34 11.98 13.22
CA LEU A 74 -12.28 10.78 12.40
C LEU A 74 -12.98 9.58 13.06
N SER A 75 -12.86 9.44 14.39
CA SER A 75 -13.60 8.42 15.14
C SER A 75 -15.12 8.63 15.01
N ARG A 76 -15.60 9.88 15.16
CA ARG A 76 -17.03 10.20 14.95
C ARG A 76 -17.47 9.98 13.50
N PHE A 77 -16.61 10.26 12.53
CA PHE A 77 -16.87 10.02 11.13
C PHE A 77 -17.08 8.53 10.85
N TYR A 78 -16.15 7.67 11.26
CA TYR A 78 -16.27 6.22 11.04
C TYR A 78 -17.46 5.61 11.82
N GLN A 79 -17.68 6.02 13.08
CA GLN A 79 -18.82 5.54 13.85
C GLN A 79 -20.16 5.89 13.20
N ARG A 80 -20.32 7.15 12.75
CA ARG A 80 -21.53 7.58 12.04
C ARG A 80 -21.79 6.73 10.80
N TYR A 81 -20.77 6.47 9.99
CA TYR A 81 -20.94 5.67 8.79
C TYR A 81 -21.15 4.18 9.07
N GLU A 82 -20.57 3.64 10.15
CA GLU A 82 -20.85 2.29 10.63
C GLU A 82 -22.33 2.16 11.04
N ASP A 83 -22.84 3.10 11.84
CA ASP A 83 -24.23 3.11 12.31
C ASP A 83 -25.22 3.19 11.14
N LEU A 84 -24.98 4.12 10.20
CA LEU A 84 -25.79 4.28 8.99
C LEU A 84 -25.82 3.00 8.14
N ALA A 85 -24.66 2.40 7.88
CA ALA A 85 -24.58 1.18 7.08
C ALA A 85 -25.21 -0.02 7.81
N THR A 86 -25.11 -0.09 9.14
CA THR A 86 -25.70 -1.15 9.95
C THR A 86 -27.22 -1.08 9.89
N GLY A 87 -27.81 0.13 9.89
CA GLY A 87 -29.26 0.36 9.83
C GLY A 87 -29.91 0.04 8.49
N ILE A 88 -29.14 -0.23 7.41
CA ILE A 88 -29.73 -0.56 6.10
C ILE A 88 -30.22 -2.01 6.08
N ASP A 89 -31.50 -2.21 5.75
CA ASP A 89 -32.09 -3.55 5.53
C ASP A 89 -31.40 -4.26 4.34
N THR A 90 -30.96 -5.47 4.58
CA THR A 90 -30.24 -6.28 3.58
C THR A 90 -31.13 -7.12 2.69
N ALA A 91 -32.44 -7.25 3.00
CA ALA A 91 -33.37 -8.09 2.26
C ALA A 91 -33.53 -7.65 0.80
N GLY A 92 -33.50 -6.33 0.56
CA GLY A 92 -33.61 -5.73 -0.77
C GLY A 92 -32.30 -5.51 -1.52
N LEU A 93 -31.16 -5.90 -0.96
CA LEU A 93 -29.85 -5.67 -1.57
C LEU A 93 -29.47 -6.78 -2.58
N LEU A 94 -28.90 -6.38 -3.70
CA LEU A 94 -28.27 -7.28 -4.65
C LEU A 94 -27.04 -7.97 -4.03
N PRO A 95 -26.62 -9.15 -4.53
CA PRO A 95 -25.43 -9.85 -4.01
C PRO A 95 -24.18 -8.96 -3.91
N ASP A 96 -23.86 -8.20 -4.95
CA ASP A 96 -22.69 -7.31 -4.97
C ASP A 96 -22.82 -6.14 -3.98
N GLN A 97 -24.03 -5.66 -3.73
CA GLN A 97 -24.30 -4.65 -2.72
C GLN A 97 -24.13 -5.19 -1.30
N LYS A 98 -24.51 -6.46 -1.06
CA LYS A 98 -24.25 -7.14 0.21
C LYS A 98 -22.75 -7.26 0.48
N ILE A 99 -21.97 -7.63 -0.53
CA ILE A 99 -20.49 -7.65 -0.44
C ILE A 99 -19.99 -6.24 -0.13
N SER A 100 -20.41 -5.23 -0.89
CA SER A 100 -19.97 -3.84 -0.69
C SER A 100 -20.29 -3.34 0.71
N ARG A 101 -21.49 -3.63 1.25
CA ARG A 101 -21.87 -3.28 2.62
C ARG A 101 -21.01 -4.01 3.66
N SER A 102 -20.74 -5.29 3.46
CA SER A 102 -19.91 -6.09 4.38
C SER A 102 -18.48 -5.53 4.43
N LEU A 103 -17.89 -5.22 3.27
CA LEU A 103 -16.56 -4.60 3.17
C LEU A 103 -16.54 -3.22 3.83
N PHE A 104 -17.57 -2.41 3.59
CA PHE A 104 -17.69 -1.09 4.19
C PHE A 104 -17.72 -1.15 5.72
N LEU A 105 -18.52 -2.05 6.30
CA LEU A 105 -18.56 -2.28 7.74
C LEU A 105 -17.24 -2.81 8.30
N HIS A 106 -16.56 -3.69 7.55
CA HIS A 106 -15.21 -4.14 7.91
C HIS A 106 -14.24 -2.98 7.99
N GLU A 107 -14.24 -2.09 6.97
CA GLU A 107 -13.40 -0.89 6.95
C GLU A 107 -13.69 0.05 8.12
N MET A 108 -14.96 0.31 8.43
CA MET A 108 -15.32 1.17 9.55
C MET A 108 -14.76 0.60 10.87
N LYS A 109 -14.96 -0.71 11.12
CA LYS A 109 -14.47 -1.39 12.33
C LYS A 109 -12.96 -1.38 12.43
N MET A 110 -12.26 -1.73 11.36
CA MET A 110 -10.79 -1.76 11.36
C MET A 110 -10.18 -0.36 11.57
N ASN A 111 -10.78 0.67 10.98
CA ASN A 111 -10.33 2.04 11.20
C ASN A 111 -10.61 2.53 12.63
N LEU A 112 -11.79 2.21 13.20
CA LEU A 112 -12.11 2.53 14.59
C LEU A 112 -11.18 1.83 15.57
N GLU A 113 -10.87 0.56 15.36
CA GLU A 113 -9.89 -0.19 16.16
C GLU A 113 -8.49 0.43 16.04
N GLY A 114 -8.05 0.76 14.82
CA GLY A 114 -6.76 1.41 14.59
C GLY A 114 -6.59 2.75 15.31
N LEU A 115 -7.68 3.51 15.46
CA LEU A 115 -7.69 4.76 16.22
C LEU A 115 -7.53 4.56 17.74
N GLN A 116 -7.75 3.36 18.28
CA GLN A 116 -7.52 3.08 19.70
C GLN A 116 -6.03 2.97 20.02
N HIS A 117 -5.19 2.67 19.03
CA HIS A 117 -3.74 2.58 19.21
C HIS A 117 -3.08 3.96 19.05
N PRO A 118 -2.09 4.30 19.91
CA PRO A 118 -1.50 5.64 19.94
C PRO A 118 -0.43 5.84 18.86
N THR A 119 -0.65 5.39 17.63
CA THR A 119 0.30 5.46 16.51
C THR A 119 0.71 6.90 16.16
N HIS A 120 -0.16 7.88 16.42
CA HIS A 120 0.12 9.30 16.25
C HIS A 120 1.26 9.82 17.13
N LEU A 121 1.69 9.05 18.14
CA LEU A 121 2.86 9.37 18.99
C LEU A 121 4.20 9.03 18.32
N MET A 122 4.19 8.27 17.19
CA MET A 122 5.36 7.94 16.37
C MET A 122 5.10 8.26 14.88
N PRO A 123 4.79 9.52 14.52
CA PRO A 123 4.30 9.86 13.15
C PRO A 123 5.41 9.95 12.11
N ILE A 124 6.67 9.87 12.49
CA ILE A 124 7.83 9.97 11.60
C ILE A 124 8.70 8.73 11.77
N THR A 125 8.89 7.98 10.69
CA THR A 125 9.83 6.86 10.59
C THR A 125 10.80 7.10 9.42
N GLN A 126 11.86 6.31 9.33
CA GLN A 126 12.82 6.39 8.21
C GLN A 126 12.29 5.79 6.91
N PHE A 127 11.18 5.05 6.96
CA PHE A 127 10.67 4.32 5.80
C PHE A 127 9.39 4.96 5.23
N TRP A 128 8.39 5.22 6.07
CA TRP A 128 7.10 5.74 5.63
C TRP A 128 6.67 6.89 6.53
N SER A 129 6.77 8.11 6.04
CA SER A 129 6.35 9.29 6.77
C SER A 129 6.12 10.48 5.85
N PHE A 130 5.32 11.43 6.31
CA PHE A 130 5.04 12.66 5.59
C PHE A 130 6.30 13.47 5.26
N THR A 131 7.37 13.38 6.06
CA THR A 131 8.64 14.05 5.79
C THR A 131 9.37 13.51 4.55
N LEU A 132 9.06 12.28 4.12
CA LEU A 132 9.55 11.68 2.87
C LEU A 132 8.57 11.88 1.71
N GLU A 133 7.27 11.85 1.98
CA GLU A 133 6.22 12.06 0.98
C GLU A 133 6.20 13.50 0.47
N LEU A 134 6.38 14.48 1.35
CA LEU A 134 6.31 15.91 1.00
C LEU A 134 7.32 16.32 -0.07
N PRO A 135 8.62 15.94 0.00
CA PRO A 135 9.59 16.20 -1.08
C PRO A 135 9.18 15.57 -2.41
N GLN A 136 8.64 14.35 -2.41
CA GLN A 136 8.17 13.68 -3.62
C GLN A 136 7.00 14.43 -4.26
N LEU A 137 6.01 14.83 -3.48
CA LEU A 137 4.87 15.64 -3.96
C LEU A 137 5.33 16.98 -4.56
N GLY A 138 6.32 17.62 -3.94
CA GLY A 138 6.83 18.93 -4.34
C GLY A 138 7.92 18.93 -5.40
N SER A 139 8.37 17.75 -5.85
CA SER A 139 9.47 17.61 -6.81
C SER A 139 9.14 18.06 -8.24
N GLY A 140 7.85 18.13 -8.59
CA GLY A 140 7.37 18.33 -9.95
C GLY A 140 7.15 17.03 -10.74
N THR A 141 7.52 15.89 -10.18
CA THR A 141 7.36 14.55 -10.80
C THR A 141 6.39 13.63 -10.03
N GLY A 142 5.95 14.07 -8.83
CA GLY A 142 4.99 13.36 -8.00
C GLY A 142 3.53 13.56 -8.42
N ASN A 143 2.61 13.19 -7.53
CA ASN A 143 1.17 13.20 -7.82
C ASN A 143 0.54 14.62 -7.86
N HIS A 144 1.15 15.61 -7.19
CA HIS A 144 0.66 16.98 -7.26
C HIS A 144 0.92 17.56 -8.66
N PRO A 145 -0.11 18.07 -9.37
CA PRO A 145 0.06 18.61 -10.70
C PRO A 145 0.77 19.98 -10.67
N PHE A 146 1.56 20.26 -11.74
CA PHE A 146 2.22 21.55 -11.97
C PHE A 146 2.02 21.97 -13.44
N LYS A 147 0.75 22.04 -13.86
CA LYS A 147 0.37 22.34 -15.26
C LYS A 147 -0.18 23.75 -15.45
N SER A 148 -0.82 24.30 -14.43
CA SER A 148 -1.42 25.64 -14.43
C SER A 148 -0.88 26.51 -13.31
N VAL A 149 -0.98 27.84 -13.44
CA VAL A 149 -0.60 28.79 -12.37
C VAL A 149 -1.31 28.46 -11.05
N ALA A 150 -2.57 28.02 -11.13
CA ALA A 150 -3.35 27.60 -9.96
C ALA A 150 -2.73 26.39 -9.24
N ASP A 151 -2.16 25.42 -9.97
CA ASP A 151 -1.50 24.27 -9.35
C ASP A 151 -0.29 24.71 -8.51
N TYR A 152 0.51 25.63 -9.05
CA TYR A 152 1.66 26.19 -8.34
C TYR A 152 1.23 26.97 -7.09
N ASP A 153 0.17 27.75 -7.18
CA ASP A 153 -0.38 28.52 -6.06
C ASP A 153 -0.99 27.59 -4.99
N ASN A 154 -1.69 26.53 -5.40
CA ASN A 154 -2.22 25.52 -4.50
C ASN A 154 -1.12 24.79 -3.73
N TRP A 155 -0.01 24.46 -4.41
CA TRP A 155 1.15 23.90 -3.74
C TRP A 155 1.72 24.82 -2.65
N LEU A 156 1.88 26.12 -2.94
CA LEU A 156 2.35 27.10 -1.96
C LEU A 156 1.41 27.21 -0.74
N LYS A 157 0.09 27.16 -0.96
CA LYS A 157 -0.90 27.12 0.14
C LYS A 157 -0.74 25.84 0.97
N ARG A 158 -0.59 24.68 0.33
CA ARG A 158 -0.37 23.41 1.01
C ARG A 158 0.90 23.45 1.86
N LEU A 159 2.01 23.97 1.32
CA LEU A 159 3.27 24.14 2.05
C LEU A 159 3.12 25.03 3.28
N SER A 160 2.27 26.03 3.27
CA SER A 160 2.09 26.96 4.41
C SER A 160 1.59 26.25 5.68
N ALA A 161 0.98 25.07 5.58
CA ALA A 161 0.52 24.27 6.72
C ALA A 161 1.60 23.31 7.28
N VAL A 162 2.72 23.12 6.58
CA VAL A 162 3.77 22.18 6.97
C VAL A 162 4.42 22.49 8.35
N PRO A 163 4.69 23.76 8.72
CA PRO A 163 5.20 24.08 10.04
C PRO A 163 4.27 23.62 11.18
N ALA A 164 2.95 23.83 11.03
CA ALA A 164 1.97 23.41 12.03
C ALA A 164 1.89 21.87 12.15
N TRP A 165 2.02 21.16 11.02
CA TRP A 165 2.15 19.70 11.02
C TRP A 165 3.39 19.25 11.80
N ALA A 166 4.54 19.87 11.54
CA ALA A 166 5.80 19.54 12.22
C ALA A 166 5.73 19.81 13.74
N ASP A 167 5.11 20.93 14.14
CA ASP A 167 4.88 21.24 15.55
C ASP A 167 4.00 20.21 16.24
N THR A 168 2.96 19.76 15.58
CA THR A 168 2.08 18.69 16.07
C THR A 168 2.85 17.37 16.18
N ALA A 169 3.66 17.02 15.19
CA ALA A 169 4.49 15.82 15.22
C ALA A 169 5.47 15.82 16.39
N ILE A 170 6.20 16.93 16.60
CA ILE A 170 7.11 17.10 17.73
C ILE A 170 6.38 16.94 19.07
N ASN A 171 5.23 17.60 19.23
CA ASN A 171 4.45 17.50 20.46
C ASN A 171 3.94 16.08 20.73
N ASN A 172 3.46 15.39 19.69
CA ASN A 172 3.05 14.00 19.79
C ASN A 172 4.22 13.10 20.18
N MET A 173 5.39 13.28 19.56
CA MET A 173 6.57 12.47 19.85
C MET A 173 7.14 12.76 21.25
N ARG A 174 7.05 13.99 21.77
CA ARG A 174 7.35 14.31 23.18
C ARG A 174 6.39 13.58 24.13
N ASN A 175 5.12 13.48 23.79
CA ASN A 175 4.17 12.66 24.54
C ASN A 175 4.53 11.18 24.42
N GLY A 176 4.94 10.72 23.22
CA GLY A 176 5.45 9.37 23.01
C GLY A 176 6.61 9.02 23.96
N ILE A 177 7.58 9.93 24.14
CA ILE A 177 8.67 9.76 25.11
C ILE A 177 8.11 9.54 26.53
N LYS A 178 7.12 10.34 26.95
CA LYS A 178 6.51 10.22 28.29
C LYS A 178 5.76 8.92 28.49
N PHE A 179 5.09 8.40 27.45
CA PHE A 179 4.29 7.19 27.51
C PHE A 179 5.04 5.91 27.13
N GLY A 180 6.32 6.02 26.73
CA GLY A 180 7.11 4.88 26.29
C GLY A 180 6.78 4.40 24.87
N TRP A 181 5.98 5.17 24.08
CA TRP A 181 5.73 4.92 22.65
C TRP A 181 6.80 5.61 21.81
N ILE A 182 7.95 4.98 21.69
CA ILE A 182 9.16 5.55 21.08
C ILE A 182 9.77 4.59 20.07
N LEU A 183 10.43 5.16 19.05
CA LEU A 183 11.11 4.41 18.02
C LEU A 183 12.39 3.73 18.54
N PRO A 184 12.79 2.61 17.92
CA PRO A 184 14.13 2.05 18.10
C PRO A 184 15.22 3.03 17.68
N LYS A 185 16.34 3.04 18.40
CA LYS A 185 17.50 3.90 18.10
C LYS A 185 18.03 3.70 16.67
N SER A 186 18.05 2.46 16.17
CA SER A 186 18.49 2.13 14.82
C SER A 186 17.69 2.88 13.75
N LEU A 187 16.38 3.07 13.94
CA LEU A 187 15.54 3.82 12.99
C LEU A 187 15.78 5.33 13.10
N VAL A 188 15.93 5.85 14.33
CA VAL A 188 16.12 7.28 14.55
C VAL A 188 17.41 7.79 13.91
N VAL A 189 18.50 7.03 13.97
CA VAL A 189 19.77 7.41 13.34
C VAL A 189 19.66 7.48 11.80
N LYS A 190 18.69 6.79 11.20
CA LYS A 190 18.42 6.86 9.74
C LYS A 190 17.55 8.07 9.37
N ILE A 191 16.69 8.55 10.28
CA ILE A 191 15.86 9.75 10.06
C ILE A 191 16.74 11.01 9.97
N LEU A 192 17.79 11.10 10.78
CA LEU A 192 18.64 12.31 10.85
C LEU A 192 19.20 12.75 9.48
N PRO A 193 19.90 11.90 8.70
CA PRO A 193 20.37 12.30 7.38
C PRO A 193 19.22 12.64 6.44
N GLN A 194 18.10 11.94 6.47
CA GLN A 194 16.94 12.22 5.61
C GLN A 194 16.40 13.63 5.84
N LEU A 195 16.32 14.07 7.09
CA LEU A 195 15.86 15.43 7.43
C LEU A 195 16.90 16.49 7.06
N ARG A 196 18.19 16.20 7.29
CA ARG A 196 19.30 17.12 6.97
C ARG A 196 19.41 17.36 5.47
N ASP A 197 19.31 16.32 4.66
CA ASP A 197 19.61 16.37 3.23
C ASP A 197 18.52 17.08 2.39
N VAL A 198 17.35 17.33 2.99
CA VAL A 198 16.32 18.21 2.42
C VAL A 198 16.71 19.69 2.53
N VAL A 199 17.50 20.06 3.55
CA VAL A 199 17.89 21.44 3.81
C VAL A 199 19.04 21.84 2.90
N VAL A 200 18.86 22.91 2.14
CA VAL A 200 19.86 23.39 1.17
C VAL A 200 20.18 24.87 1.37
N ALA A 201 21.46 25.22 1.19
CA ALA A 201 21.90 26.62 1.25
C ALA A 201 21.48 27.42 0.00
N ASN A 202 21.43 26.77 -1.16
CA ASN A 202 21.01 27.37 -2.43
C ASN A 202 19.62 26.86 -2.81
N ASP A 203 18.62 27.74 -2.86
CA ASP A 203 17.24 27.41 -3.20
C ASP A 203 17.09 26.64 -4.49
N THR A 204 17.90 26.96 -5.49
CA THR A 204 17.84 26.31 -6.80
C THR A 204 18.32 24.84 -6.77
N SER A 205 19.03 24.43 -5.73
CA SER A 205 19.39 23.02 -5.53
C SER A 205 18.32 22.21 -4.80
N SER A 206 17.31 22.87 -4.20
CA SER A 206 16.22 22.20 -3.51
C SER A 206 15.39 21.34 -4.46
N ILE A 207 14.94 20.18 -3.96
CA ILE A 207 13.95 19.35 -4.66
C ILE A 207 12.64 20.10 -4.88
N PHE A 208 12.24 20.97 -3.94
CA PHE A 208 11.04 21.81 -4.04
C PHE A 208 11.15 22.93 -5.09
N TYR A 209 12.35 23.16 -5.64
CA TYR A 209 12.54 24.03 -6.79
C TYR A 209 12.30 23.31 -8.13
N GLY A 210 12.11 21.99 -8.11
CA GLY A 210 11.87 21.17 -9.30
C GLY A 210 10.80 21.73 -10.24
N PRO A 211 9.59 22.07 -9.74
CA PRO A 211 8.53 22.65 -10.56
C PRO A 211 8.95 23.95 -11.27
N ILE A 212 9.79 24.76 -10.65
CA ILE A 212 10.27 26.03 -11.24
C ILE A 212 11.23 25.80 -12.40
N ARG A 213 11.99 24.69 -12.41
CA ARG A 213 12.86 24.34 -13.54
C ARG A 213 12.10 23.96 -14.80
N ILE A 214 10.84 23.54 -14.65
CA ILE A 214 9.98 23.04 -15.73
C ILE A 214 8.72 23.88 -15.92
N LEU A 215 8.78 25.20 -15.58
CA LEU A 215 7.65 26.08 -15.76
C LEU A 215 7.11 26.02 -17.20
N PRO A 216 5.79 25.83 -17.39
CA PRO A 216 5.19 25.77 -18.72
C PRO A 216 5.52 27.01 -19.58
N ASP A 217 5.76 26.80 -20.88
CA ASP A 217 6.06 27.88 -21.81
C ASP A 217 4.89 28.85 -21.98
N SER A 218 3.66 28.35 -21.75
CA SER A 218 2.42 29.14 -21.79
C SER A 218 2.31 30.21 -20.69
N PHE A 219 3.13 30.16 -19.65
CA PHE A 219 3.11 31.15 -18.57
C PHE A 219 3.80 32.42 -19.01
N SER A 220 3.17 33.59 -18.71
CA SER A 220 3.75 34.88 -18.96
C SER A 220 5.06 35.10 -18.17
N ALA A 221 5.92 35.96 -18.64
CA ALA A 221 7.16 36.36 -17.95
C ALA A 221 6.89 36.87 -16.51
N ARG A 222 5.77 37.56 -16.30
CA ARG A 222 5.34 38.06 -14.98
C ARG A 222 4.99 36.89 -14.03
N GLU A 223 4.24 35.90 -14.52
CA GLU A 223 3.89 34.70 -13.73
C GLU A 223 5.10 33.89 -13.38
N LYS A 224 5.99 33.64 -14.37
CA LYS A 224 7.26 32.93 -14.15
C LYS A 224 8.12 33.60 -13.07
N ALA A 225 8.27 34.94 -13.15
CA ALA A 225 9.05 35.68 -12.16
C ALA A 225 8.39 35.64 -10.75
N ARG A 226 7.06 35.82 -10.67
CA ARG A 226 6.30 35.76 -9.42
C ARG A 226 6.44 34.38 -8.75
N LEU A 227 6.19 33.31 -9.50
CA LEU A 227 6.27 31.94 -8.98
C LEU A 227 7.70 31.60 -8.54
N THR A 228 8.70 31.96 -9.34
CA THR A 228 10.11 31.77 -8.98
C THR A 228 10.45 32.40 -7.64
N THR A 229 10.02 33.65 -7.43
CA THR A 229 10.24 34.37 -6.15
C THR A 229 9.47 33.72 -5.01
N ALA A 230 8.20 33.33 -5.21
CA ALA A 230 7.37 32.71 -4.19
C ALA A 230 7.93 31.35 -3.74
N TYR A 231 8.42 30.52 -4.68
CA TYR A 231 9.02 29.22 -4.36
C TYR A 231 10.34 29.36 -3.60
N LYS A 232 11.22 30.28 -4.00
CA LYS A 232 12.43 30.57 -3.22
C LYS A 232 12.08 30.99 -1.80
N ASN A 233 11.14 31.90 -1.64
CA ASN A 233 10.68 32.34 -0.32
C ASN A 233 10.11 31.17 0.51
N ALA A 234 9.32 30.27 -0.10
CA ALA A 234 8.77 29.10 0.58
C ALA A 234 9.87 28.12 1.01
N ILE A 235 10.88 27.88 0.16
CA ILE A 235 12.02 27.03 0.51
C ILE A 235 12.79 27.62 1.70
N GLN A 236 13.11 28.92 1.66
CA GLN A 236 13.89 29.59 2.71
C GLN A 236 13.15 29.74 4.04
N ASN A 237 11.86 30.09 3.99
CA ASN A 237 11.12 30.51 5.17
C ASN A 237 10.13 29.47 5.72
N ILE A 238 9.85 28.39 4.96
CA ILE A 238 8.95 27.31 5.37
C ILE A 238 9.70 25.97 5.41
N VAL A 239 10.22 25.51 4.25
CA VAL A 239 10.79 24.17 4.14
C VAL A 239 12.05 24.03 5.01
N ASN A 240 13.09 24.82 4.72
CA ASN A 240 14.36 24.73 5.43
C ASN A 240 14.21 24.87 6.96
N PRO A 241 13.53 25.90 7.50
CA PRO A 241 13.36 26.04 8.95
C PRO A 241 12.60 24.87 9.57
N THR A 242 11.60 24.30 8.87
CA THR A 242 10.83 23.17 9.36
C THR A 242 11.67 21.90 9.47
N TYR A 243 12.45 21.59 8.44
CA TYR A 243 13.33 20.41 8.47
C TYR A 243 14.50 20.57 9.44
N VAL A 244 15.07 21.77 9.58
CA VAL A 244 16.06 22.08 10.62
C VAL A 244 15.48 21.86 12.02
N LYS A 245 14.24 22.31 12.27
CA LYS A 245 13.55 22.13 13.54
C LYS A 245 13.31 20.65 13.87
N LEU A 246 12.84 19.89 12.89
CA LEU A 246 12.64 18.43 13.04
C LEU A 246 13.97 17.72 13.29
N HIS A 247 15.02 18.02 12.53
CA HIS A 247 16.36 17.45 12.72
C HIS A 247 16.88 17.72 14.13
N HIS A 248 16.81 18.99 14.57
CA HIS A 248 17.25 19.38 15.93
C HIS A 248 16.49 18.62 17.02
N PHE A 249 15.15 18.50 16.88
CA PHE A 249 14.33 17.73 17.81
C PHE A 249 14.76 16.25 17.86
N PHE A 250 14.95 15.61 16.70
CA PHE A 250 15.40 14.22 16.65
C PHE A 250 16.78 14.02 17.26
N GLU A 251 17.73 14.91 16.95
CA GLU A 251 19.11 14.81 17.45
C GLU A 251 19.21 15.08 18.95
N LYS A 252 18.56 16.12 19.46
CA LYS A 252 18.77 16.62 20.83
C LYS A 252 17.77 16.08 21.84
N GLU A 253 16.52 15.82 21.41
CA GLU A 253 15.47 15.42 22.35
C GLU A 253 15.08 13.94 22.17
N TYR A 254 14.87 13.47 20.93
CA TYR A 254 14.27 12.15 20.72
C TYR A 254 15.29 11.00 20.76
N LEU A 255 16.43 11.15 20.10
CA LEU A 255 17.48 10.12 20.02
C LEU A 255 17.97 9.66 21.40
N PRO A 256 18.21 10.56 22.39
CA PRO A 256 18.63 10.14 23.74
C PRO A 256 17.61 9.24 24.46
N HIS A 257 16.33 9.32 24.10
CA HIS A 257 15.24 8.53 24.70
C HIS A 257 14.85 7.31 23.87
N SER A 258 15.46 7.10 22.69
CA SER A 258 15.13 6.00 21.79
C SER A 258 15.38 4.64 22.45
N ARG A 259 14.46 3.68 22.19
CA ARG A 259 14.57 2.33 22.78
C ARG A 259 15.63 1.48 22.05
N THR A 260 16.13 0.46 22.74
CA THR A 260 17.09 -0.51 22.18
C THR A 260 16.41 -1.75 21.61
N SER A 261 15.19 -2.07 22.06
CA SER A 261 14.42 -3.22 21.56
C SER A 261 13.99 -3.02 20.11
N SER A 262 13.99 -4.09 19.33
CA SER A 262 13.66 -4.06 17.89
C SER A 262 12.15 -4.08 17.63
N GLY A 263 11.43 -5.02 18.23
CA GLY A 263 10.01 -5.24 17.99
C GLY A 263 9.08 -4.22 18.66
N ILE A 264 7.86 -4.11 18.14
CA ILE A 264 6.82 -3.21 18.72
C ILE A 264 6.35 -3.68 20.10
N ILE A 265 6.56 -4.96 20.46
CA ILE A 265 6.30 -5.45 21.83
C ILE A 265 7.13 -4.72 22.89
N GLY A 266 8.17 -4.01 22.50
CA GLY A 266 8.96 -3.17 23.40
C GLY A 266 8.30 -1.86 23.84
N VAL A 267 7.06 -1.56 23.41
CA VAL A 267 6.27 -0.41 23.85
C VAL A 267 5.04 -0.87 24.63
N PRO A 268 4.46 -0.05 25.53
CA PRO A 268 3.25 -0.37 26.26
C PRO A 268 2.08 -0.69 25.30
N GLY A 269 1.40 -1.84 25.48
CA GLY A 269 0.32 -2.28 24.60
C GLY A 269 0.78 -2.70 23.19
N GLY A 270 2.09 -2.84 22.97
CA GLY A 270 2.65 -3.18 21.67
C GLY A 270 2.21 -4.53 21.12
N LEU A 271 1.95 -5.52 21.98
CA LEU A 271 1.42 -6.82 21.56
C LEU A 271 0.01 -6.70 20.99
N ASP A 272 -0.89 -5.95 21.64
CA ASP A 272 -2.26 -5.74 21.16
C ASP A 272 -2.24 -5.00 19.82
N TYR A 273 -1.37 -3.99 19.70
CA TYR A 273 -1.16 -3.30 18.43
C TYR A 273 -0.62 -4.24 17.35
N TYR A 274 0.31 -5.14 17.67
CA TYR A 274 0.83 -6.09 16.68
C TYR A 274 -0.24 -7.09 16.21
N ASN A 275 -1.07 -7.58 17.14
CA ASN A 275 -2.21 -8.44 16.78
C ASN A 275 -3.22 -7.71 15.86
N TYR A 276 -3.46 -6.41 16.11
CA TYR A 276 -4.21 -5.57 15.18
C TYR A 276 -3.52 -5.49 13.81
N CYS A 277 -2.21 -5.24 13.76
CA CYS A 277 -1.44 -5.16 12.51
C CYS A 277 -1.52 -6.47 11.70
N ILE A 278 -1.45 -7.63 12.35
CA ILE A 278 -1.63 -8.93 11.67
C ILE A 278 -2.99 -8.98 10.98
N ARG A 279 -4.09 -8.69 11.69
CA ARG A 279 -5.44 -8.70 11.11
C ARG A 279 -5.59 -7.68 9.99
N TYR A 280 -5.07 -6.47 10.18
CA TYR A 280 -5.14 -5.40 9.19
C TYR A 280 -4.41 -5.77 7.89
N TRP A 281 -3.17 -6.26 7.99
CA TRP A 281 -2.33 -6.53 6.83
C TRP A 281 -2.62 -7.86 6.15
N THR A 282 -2.97 -8.89 6.94
CA THR A 282 -3.23 -10.23 6.39
C THR A 282 -4.70 -10.52 6.12
N THR A 283 -5.61 -9.71 6.67
CA THR A 283 -7.07 -9.96 6.67
C THR A 283 -7.45 -11.34 7.24
N THR A 284 -6.63 -11.86 8.17
CA THR A 284 -6.83 -13.16 8.85
C THR A 284 -6.66 -13.02 10.35
N ASP A 285 -7.24 -13.96 11.09
CA ASP A 285 -7.07 -14.09 12.55
C ASP A 285 -6.01 -15.14 12.90
N LEU A 286 -5.00 -15.34 12.02
CA LEU A 286 -3.94 -16.31 12.27
C LEU A 286 -3.10 -15.91 13.48
N HIS A 287 -2.87 -16.89 14.36
CA HIS A 287 -1.99 -16.68 15.50
C HIS A 287 -0.53 -16.47 15.04
N PRO A 288 0.24 -15.55 15.68
CA PRO A 288 1.64 -15.29 15.31
C PRO A 288 2.49 -16.55 15.18
N ASP A 289 2.40 -17.51 16.11
CA ASP A 289 3.15 -18.78 16.02
C ASP A 289 2.80 -19.60 14.78
N THR A 290 1.55 -19.57 14.33
CA THR A 290 1.12 -20.25 13.11
C THR A 290 1.82 -19.63 11.89
N ILE A 291 1.84 -18.29 11.80
CA ILE A 291 2.51 -17.57 10.73
C ILE A 291 4.01 -17.82 10.74
N TYR A 292 4.65 -17.79 11.90
CA TYR A 292 6.07 -18.09 12.09
C TYR A 292 6.43 -19.48 11.56
N ASN A 293 5.64 -20.49 11.96
CA ASN A 293 5.85 -21.87 11.54
C ASN A 293 5.58 -22.09 10.04
N ILE A 294 4.64 -21.36 9.45
CA ILE A 294 4.45 -21.31 7.99
C ILE A 294 5.73 -20.79 7.34
N GLY A 295 6.28 -19.67 7.85
CA GLY A 295 7.52 -19.08 7.36
C GLY A 295 8.68 -20.08 7.35
N LEU A 296 8.93 -20.75 8.47
CA LEU A 296 10.00 -21.75 8.58
C LEU A 296 9.86 -22.88 7.55
N ARG A 297 8.64 -23.41 7.37
CA ARG A 297 8.39 -24.49 6.38
C ARG A 297 8.59 -24.01 4.95
N GLU A 298 8.14 -22.78 4.63
CA GLU A 298 8.28 -22.23 3.29
C GLU A 298 9.75 -21.91 2.95
N VAL A 299 10.53 -21.38 3.90
CA VAL A 299 11.97 -21.19 3.73
C VAL A 299 12.65 -22.52 3.39
N ALA A 300 12.44 -23.55 4.20
CA ALA A 300 13.04 -24.88 3.97
C ALA A 300 12.61 -25.47 2.61
N ARG A 301 11.33 -25.33 2.23
CA ARG A 301 10.83 -25.81 0.93
C ARG A 301 11.52 -25.11 -0.23
N MET A 302 11.67 -23.78 -0.15
CA MET A 302 12.27 -23.00 -1.24
C MET A 302 13.78 -23.24 -1.35
N GLU A 303 14.50 -23.40 -0.23
CA GLU A 303 15.91 -23.79 -0.25
C GLU A 303 16.10 -25.16 -0.93
N ALA A 304 15.20 -26.11 -0.69
CA ALA A 304 15.24 -27.40 -1.36
C ALA A 304 15.04 -27.28 -2.88
N GLU A 305 14.16 -26.40 -3.33
CA GLU A 305 13.95 -26.14 -4.78
C GLU A 305 15.12 -25.37 -5.40
N MET A 306 15.68 -24.39 -4.71
CA MET A 306 16.88 -23.67 -5.15
C MET A 306 18.09 -24.60 -5.29
N ASN A 307 18.24 -25.57 -4.40
CA ASN A 307 19.29 -26.60 -4.52
C ASN A 307 19.11 -27.46 -5.79
N LYS A 308 17.88 -27.82 -6.17
CA LYS A 308 17.63 -28.54 -7.42
C LYS A 308 18.09 -27.73 -8.65
N ILE A 309 17.80 -26.42 -8.66
CA ILE A 309 18.26 -25.56 -9.77
C ILE A 309 19.78 -25.44 -9.77
N LYS A 310 20.40 -25.26 -8.59
CA LYS A 310 21.86 -25.26 -8.46
C LYS A 310 22.50 -26.53 -9.06
N GLU A 311 21.92 -27.70 -8.79
CA GLU A 311 22.37 -28.98 -9.37
C GLU A 311 22.11 -29.06 -10.87
N GLN A 312 20.94 -28.57 -11.33
CA GLN A 312 20.60 -28.53 -12.76
C GLN A 312 21.57 -27.71 -13.59
N VAL A 313 22.09 -26.60 -13.04
CA VAL A 313 23.11 -25.78 -13.73
C VAL A 313 24.53 -26.27 -13.53
N GLY A 314 24.74 -27.42 -12.86
CA GLY A 314 26.04 -28.05 -12.66
C GLY A 314 26.93 -27.40 -11.60
N PHE A 315 26.38 -26.58 -10.70
CA PHE A 315 27.15 -25.95 -9.63
C PHE A 315 27.35 -26.91 -8.44
N THR A 316 28.62 -27.18 -8.07
CA THR A 316 28.98 -28.22 -7.06
C THR A 316 29.15 -27.70 -5.64
N GLY A 317 28.99 -26.40 -5.38
CA GLY A 317 29.15 -25.80 -4.07
C GLY A 317 27.89 -25.87 -3.19
N THR A 318 27.95 -25.27 -1.99
CA THR A 318 26.79 -25.03 -1.13
C THR A 318 25.82 -24.01 -1.75
N LEU A 319 24.61 -23.91 -1.22
CA LEU A 319 23.65 -22.89 -1.69
C LEU A 319 24.20 -21.46 -1.47
N GLN A 320 24.86 -21.20 -0.35
CA GLN A 320 25.51 -19.90 -0.07
C GLN A 320 26.64 -19.60 -1.04
N GLN A 321 27.42 -20.61 -1.46
CA GLN A 321 28.42 -20.43 -2.50
C GLN A 321 27.79 -20.17 -3.87
N PHE A 322 26.61 -20.74 -4.13
CA PHE A 322 25.84 -20.43 -5.34
C PHE A 322 25.27 -19.01 -5.32
N PHE A 323 24.77 -18.53 -4.17
CA PHE A 323 24.37 -17.14 -3.98
C PHE A 323 25.54 -16.19 -4.32
N LYS A 324 26.70 -16.48 -3.74
CA LYS A 324 27.93 -15.70 -4.02
C LYS A 324 28.29 -15.73 -5.52
N HIS A 325 28.24 -16.89 -6.17
CA HIS A 325 28.48 -16.99 -7.60
C HIS A 325 27.54 -16.09 -8.41
N ILE A 326 26.23 -16.09 -8.10
CA ILE A 326 25.25 -15.25 -8.79
C ILE A 326 25.47 -13.76 -8.50
N SER A 327 25.98 -13.38 -7.33
CA SER A 327 26.26 -11.99 -6.97
C SER A 327 27.57 -11.44 -7.55
N GLU A 328 28.48 -12.29 -8.04
CA GLU A 328 29.83 -11.90 -8.50
C GLU A 328 30.08 -12.16 -9.99
N ASP A 329 29.42 -13.15 -10.60
CA ASP A 329 29.66 -13.51 -12.00
C ASP A 329 29.10 -12.43 -12.94
N ARG A 330 30.00 -11.85 -13.76
CA ARG A 330 29.71 -10.77 -14.71
C ARG A 330 28.57 -11.06 -15.68
N LYS A 331 28.27 -12.33 -15.97
CA LYS A 331 27.17 -12.70 -16.87
C LYS A 331 25.80 -12.24 -16.37
N PHE A 332 25.65 -12.06 -15.03
CA PHE A 332 24.40 -11.60 -14.40
C PHE A 332 24.28 -10.07 -14.31
N PHE A 333 25.31 -9.34 -14.76
CA PHE A 333 25.39 -7.88 -14.73
C PHE A 333 25.67 -7.31 -16.13
N PRO A 334 24.77 -7.53 -17.10
CA PRO A 334 25.04 -7.24 -18.51
C PRO A 334 24.95 -5.75 -18.87
N PHE A 335 24.47 -4.91 -17.97
CA PHE A 335 24.14 -3.53 -18.27
C PHE A 335 25.29 -2.56 -18.05
N THR A 336 25.33 -1.49 -18.88
CA THR A 336 26.30 -0.39 -18.78
C THR A 336 25.61 0.97 -18.73
N GLN A 337 24.31 1.03 -19.09
CA GLN A 337 23.49 2.22 -19.11
C GLN A 337 22.12 1.95 -18.47
N PRO A 338 21.52 2.90 -17.72
CA PRO A 338 20.21 2.72 -17.10
C PRO A 338 19.11 2.36 -18.10
N GLN A 339 19.17 2.91 -19.32
CA GLN A 339 18.15 2.63 -20.34
C GLN A 339 18.11 1.16 -20.75
N GLN A 340 19.24 0.46 -20.73
CA GLN A 340 19.30 -0.97 -21.05
C GLN A 340 18.51 -1.82 -20.04
N VAL A 341 18.49 -1.43 -18.76
CA VAL A 341 17.67 -2.07 -17.73
C VAL A 341 16.19 -1.86 -18.05
N ILE A 342 15.78 -0.62 -18.35
CA ILE A 342 14.40 -0.28 -18.73
C ILE A 342 13.96 -1.04 -19.99
N ASP A 343 14.82 -1.08 -21.02
CA ASP A 343 14.54 -1.79 -22.29
C ASP A 343 14.38 -3.30 -22.06
N SER A 344 15.12 -3.88 -21.10
CA SER A 344 14.99 -5.30 -20.73
C SER A 344 13.63 -5.61 -20.13
N PHE A 345 13.08 -4.74 -19.29
CA PHE A 345 11.71 -4.90 -18.80
C PHE A 345 10.67 -4.82 -19.95
N TRP A 346 10.85 -3.92 -20.90
CA TRP A 346 9.97 -3.87 -22.08
C TRP A 346 10.11 -5.11 -22.98
N ASN A 347 11.29 -5.75 -23.01
CA ASN A 347 11.48 -7.01 -23.74
C ASN A 347 10.76 -8.17 -23.01
N ILE A 348 10.75 -8.22 -21.68
CA ILE A 348 9.97 -9.18 -20.90
C ILE A 348 8.48 -9.05 -21.26
N LYS A 349 7.96 -7.81 -21.28
CA LYS A 349 6.57 -7.56 -21.70
C LYS A 349 6.27 -8.14 -23.09
N LYS A 350 7.14 -7.90 -24.07
CA LYS A 350 6.96 -8.43 -25.44
C LYS A 350 6.96 -9.97 -25.49
N GLN A 351 7.71 -10.61 -24.60
CA GLN A 351 7.79 -12.07 -24.52
C GLN A 351 6.51 -12.66 -23.92
N GLU A 352 5.94 -12.03 -22.88
CA GLU A 352 4.74 -12.56 -22.21
C GLU A 352 3.43 -12.23 -22.91
N ASP A 353 3.30 -11.05 -23.57
CA ASP A 353 2.06 -10.56 -24.18
C ASP A 353 1.29 -11.63 -24.99
N PRO A 354 1.93 -12.46 -25.83
CA PRO A 354 1.23 -13.51 -26.58
C PRO A 354 0.61 -14.60 -25.70
N GLN A 355 1.16 -14.80 -24.49
CA GLN A 355 0.75 -15.87 -23.58
C GLN A 355 -0.36 -15.42 -22.61
N LEU A 356 -0.48 -14.11 -22.35
CA LEU A 356 -1.45 -13.57 -21.38
C LEU A 356 -2.89 -14.01 -21.66
N LYS A 357 -3.28 -14.12 -22.93
CA LYS A 357 -4.62 -14.56 -23.34
C LYS A 357 -4.98 -15.98 -22.88
N LYS A 358 -3.99 -16.81 -22.54
CA LYS A 358 -4.22 -18.15 -21.99
C LYS A 358 -4.62 -18.11 -20.53
N LEU A 359 -4.22 -17.04 -19.83
CA LEU A 359 -4.36 -16.88 -18.39
C LEU A 359 -5.45 -15.87 -18.01
N PHE A 360 -5.84 -14.98 -18.91
CA PHE A 360 -6.76 -13.86 -18.63
C PHE A 360 -7.70 -13.60 -19.81
N ASN A 361 -9.01 -13.41 -19.52
CA ASN A 361 -9.98 -12.97 -20.52
C ASN A 361 -10.09 -11.44 -20.60
N ASN A 362 -9.84 -10.74 -19.50
CA ASN A 362 -9.94 -9.29 -19.40
C ASN A 362 -8.56 -8.66 -19.25
N THR A 363 -8.32 -7.54 -19.92
CA THR A 363 -7.08 -6.76 -19.84
C THR A 363 -7.40 -5.32 -19.45
N PRO A 364 -6.60 -4.68 -18.58
CA PRO A 364 -6.79 -3.26 -18.25
C PRO A 364 -6.56 -2.37 -19.48
N LYS A 365 -7.29 -1.25 -19.53
CA LYS A 365 -7.16 -0.22 -20.57
C LYS A 365 -6.12 0.84 -20.19
N THR A 366 -5.95 1.05 -18.90
CA THR A 366 -4.98 1.99 -18.34
C THR A 366 -3.58 1.65 -18.82
N GLN A 367 -2.87 2.64 -19.33
CA GLN A 367 -1.49 2.49 -19.77
C GLN A 367 -0.54 2.62 -18.59
N PHE A 368 0.67 2.06 -18.72
CA PHE A 368 1.74 2.29 -17.77
C PHE A 368 3.07 2.61 -18.48
N THR A 369 3.99 3.13 -17.73
CA THR A 369 5.36 3.38 -18.18
C THR A 369 6.35 2.83 -17.15
N ILE A 370 7.56 2.53 -17.58
CA ILE A 370 8.65 2.10 -16.71
C ILE A 370 9.64 3.25 -16.62
N ARG A 371 10.00 3.64 -15.41
CA ARG A 371 10.91 4.77 -15.16
C ARG A 371 11.98 4.41 -14.15
N GLN A 372 13.15 4.97 -14.33
CA GLN A 372 14.16 4.97 -13.27
C GLN A 372 13.64 5.79 -12.08
N THR A 373 13.84 5.25 -10.88
CA THR A 373 13.54 5.97 -9.63
C THR A 373 14.42 7.23 -9.55
N GLU A 374 13.84 8.32 -9.07
CA GLU A 374 14.54 9.61 -8.96
C GLU A 374 15.77 9.48 -8.05
N ALA A 375 16.88 10.11 -8.44
CA ALA A 375 18.19 9.95 -7.80
C ALA A 375 18.17 10.25 -6.28
N PHE A 376 17.33 11.20 -5.83
CA PHE A 376 17.27 11.59 -4.40
C PHE A 376 16.73 10.50 -3.48
N ARG A 377 15.95 9.53 -4.02
CA ARG A 377 15.36 8.43 -3.25
C ARG A 377 15.82 7.04 -3.71
N ALA A 378 16.52 6.94 -4.84
CA ALA A 378 16.89 5.66 -5.43
C ALA A 378 17.70 4.75 -4.48
N ALA A 379 18.53 5.32 -3.61
CA ALA A 379 19.34 4.57 -2.65
C ALA A 379 18.53 3.93 -1.49
N SER A 380 17.32 4.41 -1.22
CA SER A 380 16.44 3.93 -0.16
C SER A 380 15.12 3.36 -0.67
N ALA A 381 14.83 3.48 -1.97
CA ALA A 381 13.61 2.99 -2.58
C ALA A 381 13.76 1.52 -3.02
N SER A 382 12.71 0.74 -2.84
CA SER A 382 12.50 -0.51 -3.57
C SER A 382 11.89 -0.18 -4.95
N ALA A 383 11.86 -1.15 -5.86
CA ALA A 383 11.00 -1.08 -7.03
C ALA A 383 9.53 -0.98 -6.56
N GLU A 384 8.73 -0.21 -7.28
CA GLU A 384 7.34 0.04 -6.89
C GLU A 384 6.46 0.39 -8.10
N TYR A 385 5.18 0.05 -8.01
CA TYR A 385 4.18 0.52 -8.94
C TYR A 385 3.35 1.65 -8.33
N ASN A 386 3.28 2.78 -9.02
CA ASN A 386 2.38 3.89 -8.72
C ASN A 386 1.21 3.91 -9.70
N GLN A 387 -0.01 3.86 -9.16
CA GLN A 387 -1.25 3.82 -9.94
C GLN A 387 -1.45 5.05 -10.82
N GLY A 388 -2.15 4.85 -11.94
CA GLY A 388 -2.63 5.92 -12.81
C GLY A 388 -3.70 6.78 -12.11
N SER A 389 -4.06 7.92 -12.75
CA SER A 389 -5.21 8.71 -12.30
C SER A 389 -6.54 8.08 -12.74
N GLU A 390 -7.60 8.33 -11.96
CA GLU A 390 -8.95 7.82 -12.28
C GLU A 390 -9.47 8.27 -13.66
N ASP A 391 -9.11 9.46 -14.08
CA ASP A 391 -9.50 10.05 -15.36
C ASP A 391 -8.63 9.57 -16.55
N GLY A 392 -7.61 8.73 -16.29
CA GLY A 392 -6.69 8.20 -17.30
C GLY A 392 -5.67 9.21 -17.87
N THR A 393 -5.62 10.44 -17.35
CA THR A 393 -4.70 11.48 -17.86
C THR A 393 -3.26 11.29 -17.39
N ARG A 394 -3.05 10.52 -16.32
CA ARG A 394 -1.75 10.08 -15.81
C ARG A 394 -1.67 8.56 -15.88
N PRO A 395 -0.70 7.98 -16.63
CA PRO A 395 -0.51 6.53 -16.68
C PRO A 395 0.00 6.00 -15.33
N GLY A 396 -0.12 4.70 -15.13
CA GLY A 396 0.61 4.01 -14.07
C GLY A 396 2.12 4.09 -14.30
N ILE A 397 2.90 3.99 -13.23
CA ILE A 397 4.35 4.07 -13.33
C ILE A 397 4.97 2.94 -12.53
N PHE A 398 5.72 2.08 -13.21
CA PHE A 398 6.63 1.13 -12.59
C PHE A 398 7.98 1.83 -12.40
N TYR A 399 8.35 2.11 -11.15
CA TYR A 399 9.63 2.71 -10.80
C TYR A 399 10.69 1.64 -10.53
N VAL A 400 11.88 1.82 -11.11
CA VAL A 400 13.01 0.91 -10.98
C VAL A 400 14.19 1.67 -10.39
N PRO A 401 14.69 1.34 -9.19
CA PRO A 401 15.89 1.96 -8.63
C PRO A 401 17.14 1.44 -9.34
N ILE A 402 17.74 2.28 -10.18
CA ILE A 402 18.98 1.98 -10.91
C ILE A 402 20.04 2.97 -10.44
N ILE A 403 20.83 2.59 -9.42
CA ILE A 403 21.90 3.44 -8.87
C ILE A 403 23.14 3.34 -9.76
N ASP A 404 23.55 2.11 -10.04
CA ASP A 404 24.68 1.77 -10.91
C ASP A 404 24.24 0.62 -11.83
N PRO A 405 24.01 0.88 -13.12
CA PRO A 405 23.54 -0.16 -14.03
C PRO A 405 24.52 -1.33 -14.14
N THR A 406 25.82 -1.10 -13.91
CA THR A 406 26.85 -2.16 -13.99
C THR A 406 26.75 -3.16 -12.82
N LYS A 407 25.95 -2.83 -11.80
CA LYS A 407 25.66 -3.66 -10.63
C LYS A 407 24.21 -4.15 -10.59
N TYR A 408 23.44 -3.89 -11.64
CA TYR A 408 22.05 -4.34 -11.71
C TYR A 408 22.01 -5.81 -12.13
N ASN A 409 21.63 -6.70 -11.20
CA ASN A 409 21.53 -8.13 -11.45
C ASN A 409 20.27 -8.47 -12.26
N CYS A 410 20.42 -9.24 -13.34
CA CYS A 410 19.31 -9.56 -14.25
C CYS A 410 18.50 -10.82 -13.87
N VAL A 411 18.91 -11.58 -12.86
CA VAL A 411 18.36 -12.90 -12.53
C VAL A 411 16.89 -12.84 -12.09
N ALA A 412 16.46 -11.81 -11.38
CA ALA A 412 15.08 -11.67 -10.89
C ALA A 412 14.22 -10.68 -11.71
N MET A 413 14.69 -10.19 -12.85
CA MET A 413 13.98 -9.14 -13.60
C MET A 413 12.60 -9.59 -14.10
N ALA A 414 12.46 -10.82 -14.57
CA ALA A 414 11.17 -11.35 -15.00
C ALA A 414 10.18 -11.40 -13.83
N THR A 415 10.62 -11.87 -12.67
CA THR A 415 9.79 -11.94 -11.46
C THR A 415 9.35 -10.56 -10.99
N LEU A 416 10.28 -9.60 -10.96
CA LEU A 416 9.97 -8.22 -10.58
C LEU A 416 8.96 -7.58 -11.55
N PHE A 417 9.09 -7.83 -12.85
CA PHE A 417 8.13 -7.34 -13.85
C PHE A 417 6.74 -7.93 -13.64
N LEU A 418 6.65 -9.23 -13.37
CA LEU A 418 5.39 -9.90 -13.06
C LEU A 418 4.73 -9.34 -11.80
N HIS A 419 5.51 -8.92 -10.81
CA HIS A 419 5.02 -8.33 -9.57
C HIS A 419 4.49 -6.91 -9.77
N GLU A 420 5.30 -6.02 -10.35
CA GLU A 420 4.99 -4.59 -10.43
C GLU A 420 4.10 -4.23 -11.61
N ALA A 421 4.27 -4.94 -12.74
CA ALA A 421 3.58 -4.60 -13.97
C ALA A 421 2.47 -5.61 -14.31
N ILE A 422 2.72 -6.54 -15.23
CA ILE A 422 1.74 -7.46 -15.80
C ILE A 422 2.14 -8.91 -15.46
N PRO A 423 1.23 -9.69 -14.86
CA PRO A 423 -0.14 -9.37 -14.47
C PRO A 423 -0.30 -8.95 -13.00
N GLY A 424 0.75 -8.37 -12.37
CA GLY A 424 0.79 -7.98 -10.96
C GLY A 424 0.02 -6.69 -10.64
N HIS A 425 0.71 -5.78 -9.93
CA HIS A 425 0.10 -4.56 -9.38
C HIS A 425 -0.60 -3.69 -10.43
N HIS A 426 0.07 -3.36 -11.53
CA HIS A 426 -0.54 -2.55 -12.59
C HIS A 426 -1.84 -3.19 -13.08
N TYR A 427 -1.81 -4.48 -13.35
CA TYR A 427 -2.94 -5.20 -13.92
C TYR A 427 -4.14 -5.23 -12.96
N GLN A 428 -3.92 -5.64 -11.72
CA GLN A 428 -4.95 -5.77 -10.69
C GLN A 428 -5.57 -4.40 -10.33
N ILE A 429 -4.73 -3.41 -10.05
CA ILE A 429 -5.18 -2.07 -9.62
C ILE A 429 -5.95 -1.37 -10.74
N SER A 430 -5.47 -1.49 -11.99
CA SER A 430 -6.15 -0.87 -13.14
C SER A 430 -7.52 -1.49 -13.38
N LEU A 431 -7.65 -2.83 -13.36
CA LEU A 431 -8.95 -3.50 -13.49
C LEU A 431 -9.93 -3.07 -12.40
N GLN A 432 -9.47 -2.94 -11.15
CA GLN A 432 -10.28 -2.48 -10.03
C GLN A 432 -10.77 -1.04 -10.24
N GLN A 433 -9.90 -0.11 -10.64
CA GLN A 433 -10.23 1.29 -10.85
C GLN A 433 -11.14 1.50 -12.07
N GLU A 434 -10.97 0.70 -13.11
CA GLU A 434 -11.79 0.74 -14.33
C GLU A 434 -13.19 0.19 -14.12
N ASN A 435 -13.43 -0.63 -13.09
CA ASN A 435 -14.74 -1.20 -12.83
C ASN A 435 -15.69 -0.16 -12.21
N LYS A 436 -16.38 0.59 -13.09
CA LYS A 436 -17.36 1.63 -12.69
C LYS A 436 -18.64 1.05 -12.06
N GLY A 437 -18.83 -0.27 -12.07
CA GLY A 437 -19.89 -0.94 -11.31
C GLY A 437 -19.62 -1.00 -9.80
N LEU A 438 -18.36 -0.82 -9.39
CA LEU A 438 -18.01 -0.73 -7.97
C LEU A 438 -18.22 0.69 -7.43
N PRO A 439 -18.72 0.84 -6.18
CA PRO A 439 -18.72 2.14 -5.52
C PRO A 439 -17.30 2.70 -5.41
N ALA A 440 -17.15 4.02 -5.39
CA ALA A 440 -15.84 4.68 -5.45
C ALA A 440 -14.89 4.20 -4.35
N PHE A 441 -15.37 4.04 -3.12
CA PHE A 441 -14.53 3.56 -2.02
C PHE A 441 -13.91 2.19 -2.33
N ARG A 442 -14.61 1.28 -3.03
CA ARG A 442 -14.08 -0.04 -3.42
C ARG A 442 -13.07 0.05 -4.55
N ARG A 443 -13.20 0.99 -5.45
CA ARG A 443 -12.26 1.16 -6.58
C ARG A 443 -10.86 1.56 -6.13
N PHE A 444 -10.75 2.17 -4.93
CA PHE A 444 -9.48 2.61 -4.34
C PHE A 444 -9.15 1.90 -3.01
N LEU A 445 -9.93 0.88 -2.65
CA LEU A 445 -9.70 0.08 -1.46
C LEU A 445 -8.47 -0.82 -1.64
N TRP A 446 -7.69 -0.95 -0.58
CA TRP A 446 -6.50 -1.79 -0.57
C TRP A 446 -6.46 -2.70 0.65
N TYR A 447 -6.32 -4.00 0.41
CA TYR A 447 -6.00 -5.00 1.42
C TYR A 447 -4.64 -5.60 1.10
N GLY A 448 -3.66 -5.48 2.01
CA GLY A 448 -2.30 -5.93 1.77
C GLY A 448 -2.22 -7.38 1.32
N ALA A 449 -2.88 -8.29 2.03
CA ALA A 449 -2.87 -9.72 1.66
C ALA A 449 -3.51 -10.02 0.30
N TYR A 450 -4.45 -9.19 -0.17
CA TYR A 450 -4.99 -9.36 -1.50
C TYR A 450 -4.06 -8.76 -2.57
N GLY A 451 -3.68 -7.49 -2.45
CA GLY A 451 -2.90 -6.80 -3.48
C GLY A 451 -1.48 -7.30 -3.60
N GLU A 452 -0.74 -7.39 -2.48
CA GLU A 452 0.60 -7.97 -2.44
C GLU A 452 0.57 -9.49 -2.69
N GLY A 453 -0.47 -10.15 -2.15
CA GLY A 453 -0.69 -11.57 -2.37
C GLY A 453 -0.96 -11.90 -3.83
N TRP A 454 -1.73 -11.07 -4.55
CA TRP A 454 -1.94 -11.19 -5.99
C TRP A 454 -0.63 -10.97 -6.76
N ALA A 455 0.09 -9.88 -6.48
CA ALA A 455 1.35 -9.58 -7.16
C ALA A 455 2.37 -10.71 -6.97
N HIS A 456 2.50 -11.23 -5.74
CA HIS A 456 3.38 -12.37 -5.46
C HIS A 456 2.86 -13.69 -6.05
N TYR A 457 1.52 -13.88 -6.16
CA TYR A 457 0.94 -15.00 -6.90
C TYR A 457 1.25 -14.89 -8.40
N SER A 458 1.20 -13.68 -8.97
CA SER A 458 1.50 -13.43 -10.38
C SER A 458 2.92 -13.85 -10.76
N GLU A 459 3.87 -13.74 -9.85
CA GLU A 459 5.24 -14.24 -10.04
C GLU A 459 5.25 -15.75 -10.34
N THR A 460 4.34 -16.53 -9.75
CA THR A 460 4.25 -17.99 -10.00
C THR A 460 3.78 -18.34 -11.41
N LEU A 461 3.19 -17.38 -12.12
CA LEU A 461 2.70 -17.56 -13.50
C LEU A 461 3.82 -17.46 -14.55
N GLY A 462 5.03 -17.07 -14.16
CA GLY A 462 6.15 -16.91 -15.07
C GLY A 462 6.50 -18.16 -15.86
N LYS A 463 6.25 -19.36 -15.30
CA LYS A 463 6.38 -20.62 -16.04
C LYS A 463 5.31 -20.76 -17.14
N ASP A 464 4.06 -20.45 -16.82
CA ASP A 464 2.95 -20.51 -17.77
C ASP A 464 3.11 -19.45 -18.88
N LEU A 465 3.87 -18.37 -18.60
CA LEU A 465 4.19 -17.27 -19.51
C LEU A 465 5.50 -17.49 -20.31
N GLY A 466 6.24 -18.59 -20.06
CA GLY A 466 7.51 -18.90 -20.74
C GLY A 466 8.69 -18.03 -20.31
N LEU A 467 8.63 -17.44 -19.10
CA LEU A 467 9.68 -16.54 -18.57
C LEU A 467 10.71 -17.28 -17.70
N TYR A 468 10.44 -18.53 -17.29
CA TYR A 468 11.30 -19.31 -16.40
C TYR A 468 11.90 -20.57 -17.06
N ASP A 469 12.00 -20.58 -18.39
CA ASP A 469 12.68 -21.65 -19.13
C ASP A 469 14.20 -21.63 -18.86
N ASP A 470 14.78 -20.44 -18.65
CA ASP A 470 16.15 -20.28 -18.14
C ASP A 470 16.16 -20.61 -16.63
N PRO A 471 16.97 -21.62 -16.20
CA PRO A 471 17.11 -21.99 -14.79
C PRO A 471 17.50 -20.82 -13.87
N TYR A 472 18.25 -19.84 -14.36
CA TYR A 472 18.65 -18.68 -13.57
C TYR A 472 17.46 -17.70 -13.36
N GLN A 473 16.57 -17.52 -14.34
CA GLN A 473 15.34 -16.76 -14.14
C GLN A 473 14.39 -17.47 -13.16
N HIS A 474 14.32 -18.80 -13.24
CA HIS A 474 13.56 -19.59 -12.26
C HIS A 474 14.19 -19.49 -10.85
N PHE A 475 15.53 -19.48 -10.76
CA PHE A 475 16.21 -19.21 -9.49
C PHE A 475 15.86 -17.82 -8.94
N GLY A 476 15.81 -16.81 -9.80
CA GLY A 476 15.39 -15.44 -9.42
C GLY A 476 13.97 -15.43 -8.82
N HIS A 477 13.03 -16.17 -9.41
CA HIS A 477 11.70 -16.34 -8.84
C HIS A 477 11.72 -16.98 -7.44
N LEU A 478 12.52 -18.03 -7.26
CA LEU A 478 12.67 -18.65 -5.93
C LEU A 478 13.37 -17.72 -4.93
N SER A 479 14.31 -16.89 -5.38
CA SER A 479 14.97 -15.88 -4.56
C SER A 479 14.00 -14.82 -4.04
N ASP A 480 13.13 -14.33 -4.91
CA ASP A 480 12.05 -13.42 -4.50
C ASP A 480 11.02 -14.10 -3.59
N GLY A 481 10.71 -15.37 -3.87
CA GLY A 481 9.79 -16.17 -3.08
C GLY A 481 10.29 -16.45 -1.66
N ILE A 482 11.58 -16.82 -1.51
CA ILE A 482 12.17 -17.09 -0.20
C ILE A 482 12.27 -15.81 0.64
N HIS A 483 12.58 -14.67 0.01
CA HIS A 483 12.55 -13.37 0.66
C HIS A 483 11.20 -13.11 1.37
N ARG A 484 10.06 -13.38 0.67
CA ARG A 484 8.71 -13.22 1.25
C ARG A 484 8.39 -14.30 2.31
N ALA A 485 9.01 -15.47 2.25
CA ALA A 485 8.89 -16.50 3.30
C ALA A 485 9.69 -16.10 4.56
N ILE A 486 10.91 -15.58 4.40
CA ILE A 486 11.75 -15.05 5.47
C ILE A 486 11.04 -13.94 6.24
N ARG A 487 10.28 -13.06 5.54
CA ARG A 487 9.48 -12.00 6.17
C ARG A 487 8.53 -12.54 7.24
N LEU A 488 7.89 -13.71 7.02
CA LEU A 488 7.02 -14.35 8.03
C LEU A 488 7.78 -14.72 9.30
N VAL A 489 9.05 -15.11 9.16
CA VAL A 489 9.89 -15.52 10.29
C VAL A 489 10.39 -14.29 11.05
N VAL A 490 10.99 -13.33 10.35
CA VAL A 490 11.67 -12.20 11.01
C VAL A 490 10.71 -11.15 11.55
N ASP A 491 9.57 -10.88 10.89
CA ASP A 491 8.57 -9.95 11.38
C ASP A 491 7.94 -10.47 12.69
N ILE A 492 7.43 -11.72 12.69
CA ILE A 492 6.96 -12.39 13.92
C ILE A 492 8.07 -12.52 14.94
N GLY A 493 9.29 -12.86 14.48
CA GLY A 493 10.47 -12.97 15.32
C GLY A 493 10.70 -11.72 16.15
N MET A 494 10.75 -10.55 15.52
CA MET A 494 11.00 -9.29 16.19
C MET A 494 9.79 -8.80 17.02
N HIS A 495 8.60 -8.84 16.44
CA HIS A 495 7.41 -8.20 17.03
C HIS A 495 6.66 -9.06 18.03
N TYR A 496 6.93 -10.37 18.07
CA TYR A 496 6.25 -11.30 18.97
C TYR A 496 7.22 -12.18 19.79
N LYS A 497 8.37 -12.59 19.19
CA LYS A 497 9.33 -13.52 19.84
C LYS A 497 10.58 -12.83 20.40
N ASN A 498 10.62 -11.50 20.41
CA ASN A 498 11.74 -10.71 20.91
C ASN A 498 13.09 -10.96 20.22
N MET A 499 13.06 -11.36 18.95
CA MET A 499 14.26 -11.46 18.10
C MET A 499 14.90 -10.07 17.96
N SER A 500 16.20 -9.97 18.12
CA SER A 500 16.93 -8.73 17.90
C SER A 500 17.03 -8.40 16.39
N ARG A 501 17.28 -7.13 16.09
CA ARG A 501 17.57 -6.67 14.74
C ARG A 501 18.71 -7.45 14.10
N GLU A 502 19.78 -7.64 14.83
CA GLU A 502 20.99 -8.33 14.38
C GLU A 502 20.74 -9.83 14.12
N GLU A 503 19.90 -10.48 14.90
CA GLU A 503 19.48 -11.87 14.66
C GLU A 503 18.62 -11.96 13.39
N ALA A 504 17.69 -11.02 13.19
CA ALA A 504 16.85 -10.96 12.00
C ALA A 504 17.69 -10.74 10.72
N ILE A 505 18.67 -9.81 10.76
CA ILE A 505 19.61 -9.58 9.65
C ILE A 505 20.40 -10.84 9.34
N ARG A 506 20.98 -11.50 10.36
CA ARG A 506 21.73 -12.74 10.15
C ARG A 506 20.85 -13.86 9.58
N TYR A 507 19.61 -13.99 10.06
CA TYR A 507 18.68 -14.99 9.53
C TYR A 507 18.44 -14.75 8.04
N MET A 508 18.15 -13.50 7.64
CA MET A 508 17.94 -13.12 6.25
C MET A 508 19.16 -13.44 5.38
N MET A 509 20.36 -12.99 5.76
CA MET A 509 21.61 -13.24 5.03
C MET A 509 22.00 -14.72 4.96
N THR A 510 21.50 -15.55 5.88
CA THR A 510 21.79 -17.00 5.87
C THR A 510 20.92 -17.73 4.85
N HIS A 511 19.70 -17.26 4.59
CA HIS A 511 18.71 -18.01 3.83
C HIS A 511 18.44 -17.43 2.41
N GLU A 512 18.97 -16.27 2.07
CA GLU A 512 18.75 -15.66 0.75
C GLU A 512 19.99 -14.97 0.18
N LEU A 513 19.92 -14.67 -1.12
CA LEU A 513 20.92 -13.88 -1.83
C LEU A 513 20.67 -12.38 -1.58
N ILE A 514 21.28 -11.85 -0.53
CA ILE A 514 21.12 -10.44 -0.14
C ILE A 514 22.40 -9.90 0.50
N SER A 515 22.72 -8.64 0.26
CA SER A 515 23.83 -7.96 0.95
C SER A 515 23.43 -7.55 2.38
N GLU A 516 24.41 -7.35 3.27
CA GLU A 516 24.16 -6.88 4.63
C GLU A 516 23.44 -5.50 4.65
N GLY A 517 23.77 -4.64 3.69
CA GLY A 517 23.12 -3.33 3.57
C GLY A 517 21.63 -3.43 3.22
N GLU A 518 21.30 -4.28 2.25
CA GLU A 518 19.92 -4.55 1.85
C GLU A 518 19.14 -5.26 2.96
N ALA A 519 19.71 -6.30 3.57
CA ALA A 519 19.10 -7.01 4.70
C ALA A 519 18.83 -6.04 5.88
N THR A 520 19.77 -5.13 6.16
CA THR A 520 19.60 -4.10 7.17
C THR A 520 18.43 -3.16 6.85
N ALA A 521 18.33 -2.71 5.60
CA ALA A 521 17.26 -1.81 5.16
C ALA A 521 15.88 -2.50 5.26
N GLU A 522 15.79 -3.76 4.85
CA GLU A 522 14.55 -4.54 4.93
C GLU A 522 14.13 -4.82 6.37
N ILE A 523 15.04 -5.26 7.24
CA ILE A 523 14.72 -5.50 8.65
C ILE A 523 14.28 -4.19 9.34
N GLU A 524 14.96 -3.07 9.09
CA GLU A 524 14.58 -1.76 9.63
C GLU A 524 13.22 -1.27 9.05
N ARG A 525 12.88 -1.64 7.82
CA ARG A 525 11.53 -1.43 7.26
C ARG A 525 10.48 -2.19 8.06
N TYR A 526 10.69 -3.47 8.36
CA TYR A 526 9.72 -4.26 9.13
C TYR A 526 9.58 -3.73 10.55
N MET A 527 10.66 -3.26 11.17
CA MET A 527 10.59 -2.58 12.47
C MET A 527 9.73 -1.30 12.44
N ALA A 528 9.72 -0.58 11.31
CA ALA A 528 8.94 0.64 11.13
C ALA A 528 7.46 0.40 10.85
N ILE A 529 7.12 -0.72 10.21
CA ILE A 529 5.75 -1.06 9.79
C ILE A 529 5.44 -2.51 10.19
N PRO A 530 5.12 -2.75 11.47
CA PRO A 530 4.83 -4.09 11.97
C PRO A 530 3.73 -4.79 11.19
N GLY A 531 3.95 -6.05 10.82
CA GLY A 531 2.97 -6.92 10.18
C GLY A 531 2.78 -6.70 8.67
N GLN A 532 3.23 -5.58 8.08
CA GLN A 532 3.07 -5.34 6.63
C GLN A 532 3.76 -6.42 5.80
N ALA A 533 4.93 -6.82 6.23
CA ALA A 533 5.74 -7.84 5.56
C ALA A 533 5.05 -9.22 5.45
N LEU A 534 4.06 -9.50 6.30
CA LEU A 534 3.32 -10.77 6.31
C LEU A 534 2.34 -10.90 5.14
N SER A 535 1.84 -9.79 4.62
CA SER A 535 0.77 -9.76 3.62
C SER A 535 1.11 -10.51 2.34
N TYR A 536 2.32 -10.39 1.85
CA TYR A 536 2.79 -10.97 0.59
C TYR A 536 2.61 -12.50 0.54
N LYS A 537 3.28 -13.18 1.44
CA LYS A 537 3.30 -14.65 1.44
C LYS A 537 1.98 -15.25 1.89
N ILE A 538 1.33 -14.68 2.90
CA ILE A 538 0.01 -15.15 3.37
C ILE A 538 -1.01 -15.02 2.24
N GLY A 539 -1.05 -13.91 1.53
CA GLY A 539 -1.97 -13.70 0.41
C GLY A 539 -1.69 -14.62 -0.77
N GLN A 540 -0.41 -14.73 -1.17
CA GLN A 540 0.00 -15.63 -2.26
C GLN A 540 -0.39 -17.07 -1.98
N MET A 541 -0.14 -17.56 -0.76
CA MET A 541 -0.48 -18.94 -0.38
C MET A 541 -1.99 -19.17 -0.40
N ALA A 542 -2.79 -18.19 0.05
CA ALA A 542 -4.24 -18.28 0.01
C ALA A 542 -4.75 -18.39 -1.43
N ILE A 543 -4.33 -17.50 -2.33
CA ILE A 543 -4.74 -17.52 -3.74
C ILE A 543 -4.30 -18.81 -4.44
N SER A 544 -3.05 -19.26 -4.18
CA SER A 544 -2.53 -20.51 -4.75
C SER A 544 -3.27 -21.74 -4.25
N ALA A 545 -3.66 -21.76 -2.97
CA ALA A 545 -4.45 -22.85 -2.39
C ALA A 545 -5.84 -22.94 -3.02
N GLU A 546 -6.51 -21.80 -3.22
CA GLU A 546 -7.80 -21.74 -3.91
C GLU A 546 -7.69 -22.19 -5.38
N ARG A 547 -6.66 -21.72 -6.12
CA ARG A 547 -6.40 -22.19 -7.50
C ARG A 547 -6.28 -23.73 -7.55
N LYS A 548 -5.46 -24.29 -6.67
CA LYS A 548 -5.25 -25.74 -6.61
C LYS A 548 -6.55 -26.47 -6.28
N HIS A 549 -7.25 -26.01 -5.23
CA HIS A 549 -8.51 -26.59 -4.79
C HIS A 549 -9.56 -26.66 -5.93
N TYR A 550 -9.77 -25.52 -6.64
CA TYR A 550 -10.78 -25.49 -7.69
C TYR A 550 -10.33 -26.18 -8.97
N ALA A 551 -9.03 -26.24 -9.27
CA ALA A 551 -8.52 -27.05 -10.36
C ALA A 551 -8.77 -28.56 -10.11
N GLU A 552 -8.59 -29.03 -8.87
CA GLU A 552 -8.89 -30.42 -8.49
C GLU A 552 -10.42 -30.68 -8.47
N LEU A 553 -11.21 -29.76 -7.92
CA LEU A 553 -12.67 -29.91 -7.79
C LEU A 553 -13.39 -29.91 -9.16
N LEU A 554 -13.01 -29.03 -10.07
CA LEU A 554 -13.68 -28.84 -11.38
C LEU A 554 -13.08 -29.72 -12.49
N GLY A 555 -11.87 -30.23 -12.32
CA GLY A 555 -11.19 -31.06 -13.31
C GLY A 555 -11.19 -30.41 -14.70
N ASN A 556 -11.73 -31.09 -15.71
CA ASN A 556 -11.76 -30.59 -17.09
C ASN A 556 -12.64 -29.34 -17.30
N LYS A 557 -13.47 -28.97 -16.35
CA LYS A 557 -14.27 -27.73 -16.39
C LYS A 557 -13.52 -26.52 -15.82
N PHE A 558 -12.35 -26.72 -15.20
CA PHE A 558 -11.55 -25.63 -14.69
C PHE A 558 -10.92 -24.81 -15.83
N SER A 559 -11.13 -23.50 -15.78
CA SER A 559 -10.45 -22.53 -16.64
C SER A 559 -9.67 -21.56 -15.77
N ILE A 560 -8.36 -21.52 -15.94
CA ILE A 560 -7.48 -20.60 -15.20
C ILE A 560 -7.85 -19.13 -15.50
N ALA A 561 -8.21 -18.81 -16.73
CA ALA A 561 -8.63 -17.47 -17.11
C ALA A 561 -9.94 -17.07 -16.40
N SER A 562 -10.91 -17.99 -16.31
CA SER A 562 -12.15 -17.74 -15.57
C SER A 562 -11.92 -17.63 -14.06
N PHE A 563 -10.97 -18.39 -13.52
CA PHE A 563 -10.55 -18.27 -12.12
C PHE A 563 -9.93 -16.89 -11.83
N HIS A 564 -9.00 -16.44 -12.67
CA HIS A 564 -8.37 -15.13 -12.52
C HIS A 564 -9.37 -13.98 -12.68
N ASP A 565 -10.30 -14.08 -13.64
CA ASP A 565 -11.38 -13.10 -13.76
C ASP A 565 -12.22 -13.04 -12.50
N GLU A 566 -12.57 -14.22 -11.91
CA GLU A 566 -13.32 -14.25 -10.66
C GLU A 566 -12.55 -13.65 -9.50
N VAL A 567 -11.25 -13.90 -9.39
CA VAL A 567 -10.41 -13.25 -8.38
C VAL A 567 -10.46 -11.73 -8.54
N LEU A 568 -10.24 -11.19 -9.75
CA LEU A 568 -9.97 -9.76 -9.99
C LEU A 568 -11.20 -8.88 -10.17
N LYS A 569 -12.34 -9.42 -10.63
CA LYS A 569 -13.49 -8.62 -11.12
C LYS A 569 -14.09 -7.66 -10.10
N ASP A 570 -14.02 -7.99 -8.81
CA ASP A 570 -14.65 -7.20 -7.75
C ASP A 570 -13.64 -6.33 -6.98
N GLY A 571 -12.42 -6.21 -7.49
CA GLY A 571 -11.33 -5.48 -6.85
C GLY A 571 -10.84 -6.14 -5.56
N CYS A 572 -10.13 -5.37 -4.76
CA CYS A 572 -9.51 -5.82 -3.53
C CYS A 572 -10.55 -6.20 -2.47
N VAL A 573 -10.42 -7.39 -1.90
CA VAL A 573 -11.31 -7.92 -0.83
C VAL A 573 -10.49 -8.68 0.21
N PRO A 574 -10.97 -8.81 1.48
CA PRO A 574 -10.37 -9.72 2.45
C PRO A 574 -10.32 -11.17 1.95
N LEU A 575 -9.32 -11.93 2.37
CA LEU A 575 -9.13 -13.32 1.91
C LEU A 575 -10.33 -14.22 2.20
N SER A 576 -11.06 -14.00 3.30
CA SER A 576 -12.30 -14.73 3.60
C SER A 576 -13.40 -14.45 2.56
N VAL A 577 -13.57 -13.19 2.18
CA VAL A 577 -14.55 -12.79 1.15
C VAL A 577 -14.15 -13.34 -0.22
N LEU A 578 -12.85 -13.36 -0.54
CA LEU A 578 -12.34 -13.98 -1.77
C LEU A 578 -12.71 -15.46 -1.83
N LYS A 579 -12.50 -16.20 -0.73
CA LYS A 579 -12.86 -17.61 -0.62
C LYS A 579 -14.36 -17.86 -0.85
N ASP A 580 -15.22 -17.09 -0.19
CA ASP A 580 -16.69 -17.22 -0.32
C ASP A 580 -17.15 -16.94 -1.77
N LYS A 581 -16.53 -15.97 -2.44
CA LYS A 581 -16.76 -15.66 -3.86
C LYS A 581 -16.40 -16.83 -4.76
N LEU A 582 -15.21 -17.38 -4.58
CA LEU A 582 -14.71 -18.50 -5.37
C LEU A 582 -15.55 -19.76 -5.15
N GLU A 583 -16.02 -20.01 -3.93
CA GLU A 583 -16.98 -21.08 -3.65
C GLU A 583 -18.29 -20.88 -4.43
N THR A 584 -18.83 -19.66 -4.41
CA THR A 584 -20.05 -19.31 -5.16
C THR A 584 -19.85 -19.44 -6.68
N TRP A 585 -18.70 -19.02 -7.18
CA TRP A 585 -18.32 -19.14 -8.59
C TRP A 585 -18.23 -20.61 -9.00
N SER A 586 -17.58 -21.45 -8.21
CA SER A 586 -17.36 -22.87 -8.54
C SER A 586 -18.68 -23.65 -8.70
N LYS A 587 -19.70 -23.34 -7.88
CA LYS A 587 -21.04 -23.94 -7.99
C LYS A 587 -21.75 -23.64 -9.32
N LYS A 588 -21.37 -22.54 -9.99
CA LYS A 588 -21.90 -22.18 -11.31
C LYS A 588 -21.13 -22.86 -12.45
N GLN A 589 -19.96 -23.43 -12.18
CA GLN A 589 -19.13 -24.17 -13.16
C GLN A 589 -19.42 -25.68 -13.14
N GLN A 590 -19.99 -26.19 -12.04
CA GLN A 590 -20.43 -27.60 -11.93
C GLN A 590 -21.66 -27.89 -12.79
#